data_f3fbb3dfa5dcf1c5b87a31c07732960e
#
_entry.id   f3fbb3dfa5dcf1c5b87a31c07732960e
#
_cell.length_a   1.000
_cell.length_b   1.000
_cell.length_c   1.000
_cell.angle_alpha   90.00
_cell.angle_beta   90.00
_cell.angle_gamma   90.00
#
_symmetry.space_group_name_H-M   'P 1'
#
loop_
_entity.id
_entity.type
_entity.pdbx_description
1 polymer ?
#
loop_
_entity_poly.entity_id
_entity_poly.type
_entity_poly.pdbx_seq_one_letter_code
_entity_poly.pdbx_strand_id
1 'polypeptide(L)'
;LTNMFFGYMIRYLIIFIRTRTRAYAIYYLKIRDTMKNNKKTLGTPIDGSLPLEVKNLFKKYGKKSDYAVKDISFSCAEGEVVGILGANGAGKSTTLKCITGMIPLSSGTITVSGYDVSKNPVDAKRNFSFVTDNHTVFTKMTGMQYLSFMSDVYGVPNEKRDEKIKELEGVFKLGDSINKLISGYSHGMKQKICMMGSLIHEPRLWLLDEPMLGLDPRTQNAVINYMREYVQTGKTILFSSHNLDVVERVCDRVIIIAAGELKKIIVTGKDKFDGDELIEKYYDTNKED
;
A
#
# COMPACT_ATOMS: atom_id res chain seq x y z
N LEU A 1 -0.60 3.29 24.83
CA LEU A 1 -1.32 4.55 24.59
C LEU A 1 -1.44 4.86 23.08
N THR A 2 -0.42 4.60 22.26
CA THR A 2 -0.40 4.91 20.82
C THR A 2 -1.28 3.99 19.97
N ASN A 3 -1.38 2.71 20.28
CA ASN A 3 -2.30 1.76 19.60
C ASN A 3 -3.78 2.01 19.93
N MET A 4 -4.06 2.51 21.13
CA MET A 4 -5.39 3.05 21.48
C MET A 4 -5.74 4.28 20.64
N PHE A 5 -4.79 5.17 20.37
CA PHE A 5 -5.02 6.43 19.67
C PHE A 5 -5.45 6.21 18.21
N PHE A 6 -4.81 5.28 17.49
CA PHE A 6 -5.16 4.97 16.09
C PHE A 6 -6.47 4.16 15.99
N GLY A 7 -6.69 3.22 16.91
CA GLY A 7 -7.97 2.49 17.02
C GLY A 7 -9.13 3.40 17.45
N TYR A 8 -8.87 4.38 18.32
CA TYR A 8 -9.82 5.44 18.67
C TYR A 8 -10.05 6.39 17.48
N MET A 9 -9.02 6.76 16.74
CA MET A 9 -9.15 7.61 15.56
C MET A 9 -10.04 6.97 14.49
N ILE A 10 -9.91 5.67 14.23
CA ILE A 10 -10.77 4.94 13.29
C ILE A 10 -12.20 4.77 13.86
N ARG A 11 -12.38 4.44 15.13
CA ARG A 11 -13.70 4.35 15.77
C ARG A 11 -14.42 5.71 15.83
N TYR A 12 -13.72 6.77 16.19
CA TYR A 12 -14.29 8.12 16.22
C TYR A 12 -14.54 8.68 14.83
N LEU A 13 -13.71 8.34 13.83
CA LEU A 13 -13.94 8.71 12.43
C LEU A 13 -15.22 8.05 11.90
N ILE A 14 -15.52 6.81 12.31
CA ILE A 14 -16.77 6.10 11.96
C ILE A 14 -17.99 6.74 12.66
N ILE A 15 -17.86 7.13 13.93
CA ILE A 15 -18.91 7.84 14.68
C ILE A 15 -19.12 9.25 14.11
N PHE A 16 -18.07 9.87 13.69
CA PHE A 16 -17.98 11.19 13.11
C PHE A 16 -18.72 11.36 11.78
N ILE A 17 -18.74 10.32 10.94
CA ILE A 17 -19.50 10.30 9.68
C ILE A 17 -21.02 10.41 9.94
N ARG A 18 -21.50 10.17 11.17
CA ARG A 18 -22.93 10.21 11.54
C ARG A 18 -23.46 11.58 12.02
N THR A 19 -22.61 12.53 12.39
CA THR A 19 -23.07 13.81 12.97
C THR A 19 -22.42 15.02 12.29
N ARG A 20 -23.24 15.81 11.59
CA ARG A 20 -22.89 17.09 10.95
C ARG A 20 -22.82 18.21 12.00
N THR A 21 -21.76 18.38 12.80
CA THR A 21 -21.70 19.48 13.75
C THR A 21 -20.31 20.10 13.96
N ARG A 22 -20.30 21.31 14.53
CA ARG A 22 -19.13 22.15 14.90
C ARG A 22 -18.01 21.40 15.68
N ALA A 23 -18.36 20.33 16.40
CA ALA A 23 -17.41 19.45 17.09
C ALA A 23 -16.36 18.85 16.13
N TYR A 24 -16.68 18.72 14.89
CA TYR A 24 -15.83 18.25 13.80
C TYR A 24 -14.65 19.17 13.54
N ALA A 25 -14.89 20.44 13.34
CA ALA A 25 -13.84 21.41 13.08
C ALA A 25 -12.89 21.54 14.28
N ILE A 26 -13.45 21.48 15.50
CA ILE A 26 -12.67 21.59 16.74
C ILE A 26 -11.77 20.36 16.95
N TYR A 27 -12.27 19.16 16.68
CA TYR A 27 -11.51 17.93 16.80
C TYR A 27 -10.42 17.83 15.73
N TYR A 28 -10.75 18.18 14.50
CA TYR A 28 -9.80 18.30 13.39
C TYR A 28 -8.68 19.31 13.69
N LEU A 29 -9.05 20.49 14.19
CA LEU A 29 -8.08 21.52 14.60
C LEU A 29 -7.18 21.04 15.74
N LYS A 30 -7.73 20.34 16.75
CA LYS A 30 -6.95 19.76 17.86
C LYS A 30 -5.96 18.69 17.36
N ILE A 31 -6.37 17.78 16.48
CA ILE A 31 -5.47 16.77 15.88
C ILE A 31 -4.37 17.48 15.07
N ARG A 32 -4.72 18.42 14.22
CA ARG A 32 -3.79 19.19 13.40
C ARG A 32 -2.76 19.93 14.27
N ASP A 33 -3.21 20.56 15.34
CA ASP A 33 -2.34 21.34 16.23
C ASP A 33 -1.46 20.44 17.10
N THR A 34 -1.97 19.26 17.52
CA THR A 34 -1.16 18.25 18.22
C THR A 34 -0.08 17.66 17.29
N MET A 35 -0.40 17.45 16.00
CA MET A 35 0.57 16.99 15.00
C MET A 35 1.60 18.07 14.62
N LYS A 36 1.19 19.34 14.55
CA LYS A 36 2.11 20.47 14.31
C LYS A 36 3.11 20.70 15.45
N ASN A 37 2.70 20.47 16.68
CA ASN A 37 3.55 20.69 17.86
C ASN A 37 4.56 19.56 18.12
N ASN A 38 4.36 18.38 17.54
CA ASN A 38 5.32 17.29 17.55
C ASN A 38 6.29 17.35 16.35
N LYS A 39 7.02 18.46 16.22
CA LYS A 39 8.11 18.68 15.25
C LYS A 39 9.37 17.86 15.51
N LYS A 40 9.34 16.79 16.28
CA LYS A 40 10.42 15.79 16.25
C LYS A 40 10.35 15.05 14.93
N THR A 41 11.49 14.73 14.36
CA THR A 41 11.76 13.92 13.16
C THR A 41 11.18 12.50 13.26
N LEU A 42 9.88 12.38 13.57
CA LEU A 42 9.17 11.11 13.65
C LEU A 42 9.12 10.49 12.24
N GLY A 43 9.65 9.28 12.11
CA GLY A 43 9.58 8.50 10.89
C GLY A 43 10.60 8.87 9.81
N THR A 44 11.66 9.64 10.13
CA THR A 44 12.80 9.77 9.20
C THR A 44 13.43 8.40 9.00
N PRO A 45 13.66 7.95 7.75
CA PRO A 45 14.33 6.68 7.50
C PRO A 45 15.64 6.57 8.27
N ILE A 46 15.91 5.40 8.84
CA ILE A 46 17.21 5.13 9.49
C ILE A 46 18.26 4.98 8.39
N ASP A 47 19.37 5.70 8.50
CA ASP A 47 20.45 5.66 7.51
C ASP A 47 20.93 4.22 7.25
N GLY A 48 21.11 3.89 5.98
CA GLY A 48 21.51 2.55 5.54
C GLY A 48 20.41 1.48 5.67
N SER A 49 19.21 1.84 6.16
CA SER A 49 18.11 0.87 6.25
C SER A 49 17.45 0.63 4.90
N LEU A 50 17.02 -0.62 4.67
CA LEU A 50 16.21 -0.98 3.51
C LEU A 50 14.81 -0.37 3.62
N PRO A 51 14.15 -0.04 2.48
CA PRO A 51 12.74 0.34 2.45
C PRO A 51 11.83 -0.71 3.09
N LEU A 52 12.12 -1.99 2.87
CA LEU A 52 11.41 -3.12 3.48
C LEU A 52 12.35 -4.29 3.75
N GLU A 53 12.24 -4.89 4.92
CA GLU A 53 12.83 -6.18 5.25
C GLU A 53 11.82 -7.05 5.99
N VAL A 54 11.60 -8.26 5.50
CA VAL A 54 10.71 -9.29 6.08
C VAL A 54 11.56 -10.50 6.44
N LYS A 55 11.52 -10.93 7.70
CA LYS A 55 12.30 -12.07 8.22
C LYS A 55 11.39 -13.08 8.89
N ASN A 56 11.41 -14.31 8.39
CA ASN A 56 10.71 -15.48 8.94
C ASN A 56 9.25 -15.16 9.29
N LEU A 57 8.52 -14.57 8.35
CA LEU A 57 7.13 -14.19 8.55
C LEU A 57 6.24 -15.43 8.58
N PHE A 58 5.53 -15.60 9.69
CA PHE A 58 4.47 -16.58 9.84
C PHE A 58 3.14 -15.89 10.18
N LYS A 59 2.03 -16.38 9.59
CA LYS A 59 0.68 -15.93 9.92
C LYS A 59 -0.32 -17.07 9.95
N LYS A 60 -1.02 -17.18 11.09
CA LYS A 60 -2.25 -17.98 11.28
C LYS A 60 -3.42 -17.09 11.66
N TYR A 61 -4.63 -17.45 11.25
CA TYR A 61 -5.85 -16.70 11.61
C TYR A 61 -6.58 -17.27 12.84
N GLY A 62 -6.28 -18.49 13.25
CA GLY A 62 -6.89 -19.14 14.42
C GLY A 62 -5.94 -20.17 15.03
N LYS A 63 -6.32 -20.69 16.21
CA LYS A 63 -5.48 -21.67 16.92
C LYS A 63 -5.36 -23.03 16.21
N LYS A 64 -6.37 -23.40 15.40
CA LYS A 64 -6.44 -24.70 14.69
C LYS A 64 -6.32 -24.54 13.15
N SER A 65 -6.17 -23.31 12.63
CA SER A 65 -6.03 -23.09 11.18
C SER A 65 -4.61 -23.39 10.72
N ASP A 66 -4.47 -23.76 9.47
CA ASP A 66 -3.19 -23.83 8.79
C ASP A 66 -2.55 -22.46 8.66
N TYR A 67 -1.26 -22.43 8.34
CA TYR A 67 -0.58 -21.17 8.10
C TYR A 67 -1.06 -20.55 6.79
N ALA A 68 -1.58 -19.32 6.85
CA ALA A 68 -1.86 -18.52 5.67
C ALA A 68 -0.58 -17.93 5.05
N VAL A 69 0.48 -17.77 5.89
CA VAL A 69 1.84 -17.42 5.48
C VAL A 69 2.81 -18.20 6.35
N LYS A 70 3.82 -18.84 5.74
CA LYS A 70 4.73 -19.74 6.39
C LYS A 70 6.17 -19.46 5.93
N ASP A 71 6.98 -18.98 6.86
CA ASP A 71 8.41 -18.72 6.73
C ASP A 71 8.81 -17.86 5.50
N ILE A 72 8.09 -16.77 5.28
CA ILE A 72 8.42 -15.86 4.19
C ILE A 72 9.50 -14.88 4.65
N SER A 73 10.63 -14.84 3.90
CA SER A 73 11.72 -13.90 4.11
C SER A 73 12.15 -13.27 2.78
N PHE A 74 12.15 -11.94 2.72
CA PHE A 74 12.63 -11.14 1.58
C PHE A 74 12.88 -9.70 1.99
N SER A 75 13.53 -8.95 1.12
CA SER A 75 13.72 -7.51 1.30
C SER A 75 13.44 -6.77 -0.01
N CYS A 76 13.18 -5.47 0.08
CA CYS A 76 13.10 -4.57 -1.06
C CYS A 76 14.21 -3.51 -0.95
N ALA A 77 14.94 -3.30 -2.04
CA ALA A 77 15.97 -2.28 -2.14
C ALA A 77 15.38 -0.92 -2.61
N GLU A 78 16.16 0.13 -2.53
CA GLU A 78 15.79 1.43 -3.09
C GLU A 78 15.78 1.38 -4.62
N GLY A 79 14.82 2.08 -5.21
CA GLY A 79 14.76 2.24 -6.67
C GLY A 79 14.25 1.00 -7.42
N GLU A 80 13.60 0.02 -6.73
CA GLU A 80 13.08 -1.15 -7.41
C GLU A 80 11.55 -1.29 -7.36
N VAL A 81 11.01 -1.93 -8.36
CA VAL A 81 9.63 -2.43 -8.40
C VAL A 81 9.65 -3.93 -8.15
N VAL A 82 9.05 -4.37 -7.04
CA VAL A 82 8.96 -5.78 -6.66
C VAL A 82 7.51 -6.26 -6.80
N GLY A 83 7.30 -7.35 -7.53
CA GLY A 83 6.00 -8.01 -7.66
C GLY A 83 5.89 -9.22 -6.75
N ILE A 84 4.77 -9.37 -6.04
CA ILE A 84 4.39 -10.63 -5.39
C ILE A 84 3.40 -11.34 -6.31
N LEU A 85 3.80 -12.44 -6.89
CA LEU A 85 3.03 -13.24 -7.82
C LEU A 85 2.53 -14.53 -7.15
N GLY A 86 1.31 -14.95 -7.44
CA GLY A 86 0.73 -16.19 -6.94
C GLY A 86 -0.76 -16.29 -7.20
N ALA A 87 -1.32 -17.49 -7.12
CA ALA A 87 -2.75 -17.74 -7.27
C ALA A 87 -3.58 -17.03 -6.19
N ASN A 88 -4.91 -17.02 -6.39
CA ASN A 88 -5.83 -16.56 -5.36
C ASN A 88 -5.73 -17.48 -4.13
N GLY A 89 -5.65 -16.90 -2.92
CA GLY A 89 -5.44 -17.67 -1.70
C GLY A 89 -3.98 -18.04 -1.38
N ALA A 90 -3.00 -17.75 -2.26
CA ALA A 90 -1.60 -18.08 -2.05
C ALA A 90 -0.92 -17.38 -0.85
N GLY A 91 -1.57 -16.36 -0.24
CA GLY A 91 -1.03 -15.62 0.90
C GLY A 91 -0.56 -14.20 0.58
N LYS A 92 -0.67 -13.71 -0.69
CA LYS A 92 -0.19 -12.38 -1.13
C LYS A 92 -0.75 -11.23 -0.28
N SER A 93 -2.09 -11.06 -0.26
CA SER A 93 -2.75 -9.99 0.51
C SER A 93 -2.54 -10.15 2.02
N THR A 94 -2.42 -11.38 2.52
CA THR A 94 -2.09 -11.64 3.93
C THR A 94 -0.69 -11.14 4.25
N THR A 95 0.29 -11.39 3.38
CA THR A 95 1.67 -10.88 3.52
C THR A 95 1.68 -9.35 3.53
N LEU A 96 1.01 -8.68 2.58
CA LEU A 96 0.89 -7.21 2.55
C LEU A 96 0.21 -6.66 3.81
N LYS A 97 -0.86 -7.28 4.30
CA LYS A 97 -1.55 -6.88 5.54
C LYS A 97 -0.68 -7.05 6.78
N CYS A 98 0.21 -8.04 6.82
CA CYS A 98 1.22 -8.17 7.89
C CYS A 98 2.27 -7.06 7.79
N ILE A 99 2.79 -6.77 6.59
CA ILE A 99 3.77 -5.70 6.36
C ILE A 99 3.23 -4.34 6.83
N THR A 100 1.96 -4.06 6.58
CA THR A 100 1.34 -2.79 6.99
C THR A 100 0.94 -2.74 8.47
N GLY A 101 1.04 -3.87 9.18
CA GLY A 101 0.56 -4.00 10.55
C GLY A 101 -0.97 -3.89 10.68
N MET A 102 -1.73 -4.08 9.58
CA MET A 102 -3.21 -4.17 9.63
C MET A 102 -3.67 -5.42 10.35
N ILE A 103 -2.92 -6.51 10.21
CA ILE A 103 -3.09 -7.74 10.98
C ILE A 103 -1.78 -8.09 11.70
N PRO A 104 -1.84 -8.58 12.95
CA PRO A 104 -0.64 -9.00 13.65
C PRO A 104 -0.04 -10.24 12.98
N LEU A 105 1.28 -10.28 12.87
CA LEU A 105 2.02 -11.51 12.50
C LEU A 105 1.95 -12.54 13.65
N SER A 106 2.09 -13.82 13.35
CA SER A 106 2.18 -14.88 14.36
C SER A 106 3.60 -15.03 14.91
N SER A 107 4.61 -14.90 14.04
CA SER A 107 6.03 -14.80 14.39
C SER A 107 6.82 -14.17 13.23
N GLY A 108 8.09 -13.85 13.47
CA GLY A 108 8.97 -13.17 12.54
C GLY A 108 9.13 -11.69 12.86
N THR A 109 9.79 -10.96 11.96
CA THR A 109 10.06 -9.52 12.09
C THR A 109 9.85 -8.84 10.74
N ILE A 110 9.24 -7.67 10.77
CA ILE A 110 9.08 -6.82 9.60
C ILE A 110 9.57 -5.42 9.95
N THR A 111 10.49 -4.89 9.16
CA THR A 111 10.97 -3.51 9.31
C THR A 111 10.72 -2.72 8.04
N VAL A 112 10.26 -1.49 8.20
CA VAL A 112 10.11 -0.51 7.12
C VAL A 112 10.99 0.69 7.44
N SER A 113 11.91 1.01 6.54
CA SER A 113 12.89 2.09 6.74
C SER A 113 13.65 2.00 8.08
N GLY A 114 13.93 0.75 8.53
CA GLY A 114 14.59 0.45 9.80
C GLY A 114 13.66 0.37 11.01
N TYR A 115 12.38 0.72 10.89
CA TYR A 115 11.42 0.67 11.99
C TYR A 115 10.64 -0.64 12.00
N ASP A 116 10.67 -1.37 13.12
CA ASP A 116 9.87 -2.57 13.34
C ASP A 116 8.38 -2.19 13.38
N VAL A 117 7.58 -2.76 12.48
CA VAL A 117 6.15 -2.43 12.32
C VAL A 117 5.31 -2.76 13.56
N SER A 118 5.76 -3.68 14.41
CA SER A 118 5.08 -4.06 15.65
C SER A 118 5.49 -3.19 16.83
N LYS A 119 6.76 -2.75 16.89
CA LYS A 119 7.32 -1.98 18.01
C LYS A 119 7.23 -0.48 17.78
N ASN A 120 7.45 -0.02 16.54
CA ASN A 120 7.48 1.37 16.13
C ASN A 120 6.46 1.67 15.02
N PRO A 121 5.15 1.33 15.22
CA PRO A 121 4.16 1.35 14.13
C PRO A 121 3.91 2.74 13.54
N VAL A 122 4.08 3.80 14.30
CA VAL A 122 3.86 5.18 13.82
C VAL A 122 5.00 5.59 12.88
N ASP A 123 6.25 5.35 13.30
CA ASP A 123 7.43 5.71 12.49
C ASP A 123 7.48 4.86 11.22
N ALA A 124 7.19 3.56 11.31
CA ALA A 124 7.07 2.70 10.13
C ALA A 124 6.02 3.23 9.14
N LYS A 125 4.80 3.54 9.62
CA LYS A 125 3.67 4.00 8.78
C LYS A 125 3.91 5.35 8.09
N ARG A 126 4.81 6.17 8.57
CA ARG A 126 5.20 7.42 7.91
C ARG A 126 6.03 7.19 6.65
N ASN A 127 6.66 6.02 6.54
CA ASN A 127 7.55 5.68 5.45
C ASN A 127 6.88 4.87 4.34
N PHE A 128 5.64 4.41 4.54
CA PHE A 128 4.91 3.69 3.50
C PHE A 128 3.48 4.19 3.33
N SER A 129 2.90 3.87 2.21
CA SER A 129 1.46 3.92 1.98
C SER A 129 0.97 2.57 1.47
N PHE A 130 -0.33 2.32 1.62
CA PHE A 130 -0.93 1.06 1.19
C PHE A 130 -2.29 1.29 0.52
N VAL A 131 -2.43 0.75 -0.69
CA VAL A 131 -3.72 0.67 -1.41
C VAL A 131 -4.18 -0.78 -1.37
N THR A 132 -5.34 -1.00 -0.76
CA THR A 132 -5.97 -2.33 -0.67
C THR A 132 -6.82 -2.61 -1.91
N ASP A 133 -7.04 -3.89 -2.21
CA ASP A 133 -8.00 -4.38 -3.19
C ASP A 133 -9.44 -3.89 -2.93
N ASN A 134 -9.77 -3.73 -1.66
CA ASN A 134 -11.09 -3.27 -1.22
C ASN A 134 -11.05 -1.77 -0.92
N HIS A 135 -11.31 -0.94 -1.93
CA HIS A 135 -11.18 0.53 -1.91
C HIS A 135 -12.07 1.18 -0.86
N THR A 136 -11.75 0.99 0.41
CA THR A 136 -12.46 1.61 1.52
C THR A 136 -12.04 3.08 1.62
N VAL A 137 -12.73 3.94 0.89
CA VAL A 137 -12.56 5.39 0.93
C VAL A 137 -13.71 6.05 1.67
N PHE A 138 -13.49 7.28 2.10
CA PHE A 138 -14.50 8.11 2.76
C PHE A 138 -15.56 8.56 1.74
N THR A 139 -16.58 7.74 1.52
CA THR A 139 -17.61 7.92 0.48
C THR A 139 -18.41 9.23 0.61
N LYS A 140 -18.42 9.84 1.79
CA LYS A 140 -19.09 11.14 2.06
C LYS A 140 -18.22 12.36 1.80
N MET A 141 -16.97 12.18 1.40
CA MET A 141 -16.07 13.25 0.95
C MET A 141 -16.08 13.36 -0.57
N THR A 142 -15.76 14.56 -1.08
CA THR A 142 -15.33 14.69 -2.48
C THR A 142 -13.91 14.17 -2.63
N GLY A 143 -13.48 13.87 -3.86
CA GLY A 143 -12.09 13.47 -4.11
C GLY A 143 -11.09 14.50 -3.60
N MET A 144 -11.34 15.79 -3.86
CA MET A 144 -10.48 16.88 -3.36
C MET A 144 -10.42 16.94 -1.84
N GLN A 145 -11.57 16.77 -1.15
CA GLN A 145 -11.59 16.72 0.32
C GLN A 145 -10.81 15.54 0.87
N TYR A 146 -10.87 14.37 0.21
CA TYR A 146 -10.11 13.20 0.58
C TYR A 146 -8.60 13.43 0.42
N LEU A 147 -8.15 13.99 -0.71
CA LEU A 147 -6.73 14.31 -0.93
C LEU A 147 -6.21 15.33 0.07
N SER A 148 -6.99 16.38 0.36
CA SER A 148 -6.64 17.36 1.39
C SER A 148 -6.54 16.72 2.77
N PHE A 149 -7.47 15.83 3.12
CA PHE A 149 -7.44 15.09 4.37
C PHE A 149 -6.18 14.20 4.47
N MET A 150 -5.83 13.47 3.42
CA MET A 150 -4.61 12.65 3.39
C MET A 150 -3.35 13.51 3.55
N SER A 151 -3.30 14.65 2.85
CA SER A 151 -2.23 15.64 2.99
C SER A 151 -2.04 16.11 4.44
N ASP A 152 -3.14 16.47 5.10
CA ASP A 152 -3.13 16.94 6.49
C ASP A 152 -2.68 15.85 7.47
N VAL A 153 -3.11 14.60 7.27
CA VAL A 153 -2.70 13.43 8.09
C VAL A 153 -1.19 13.23 8.07
N TYR A 154 -0.57 13.42 6.91
CA TYR A 154 0.88 13.26 6.75
C TYR A 154 1.66 14.57 6.94
N GLY A 155 0.98 15.69 7.18
CA GLY A 155 1.60 17.00 7.42
C GLY A 155 2.24 17.62 6.18
N VAL A 156 1.70 17.32 4.99
CA VAL A 156 2.15 17.88 3.72
C VAL A 156 1.68 19.34 3.61
N PRO A 157 2.58 20.32 3.35
CA PRO A 157 2.18 21.71 3.14
C PRO A 157 1.24 21.90 1.97
N ASN A 158 0.36 22.92 2.04
CA ASN A 158 -0.68 23.16 1.02
C ASN A 158 -0.10 23.32 -0.38
N GLU A 159 1.00 24.08 -0.52
CA GLU A 159 1.65 24.33 -1.80
C GLU A 159 2.11 23.00 -2.44
N LYS A 160 2.82 22.17 -1.65
CA LYS A 160 3.28 20.84 -2.11
C LYS A 160 2.12 19.89 -2.41
N ARG A 161 1.06 19.96 -1.62
CA ARG A 161 -0.16 19.19 -1.88
C ARG A 161 -0.74 19.55 -3.25
N ASP A 162 -0.90 20.83 -3.54
CA ASP A 162 -1.56 21.31 -4.75
C ASP A 162 -0.71 20.97 -6.00
N GLU A 163 0.62 21.10 -5.91
CA GLU A 163 1.57 20.63 -6.92
C GLU A 163 1.43 19.13 -7.16
N LYS A 164 1.42 18.32 -6.08
CA LYS A 164 1.31 16.87 -6.18
C LYS A 164 -0.05 16.41 -6.73
N ILE A 165 -1.13 17.06 -6.35
CA ILE A 165 -2.47 16.78 -6.92
C ILE A 165 -2.46 17.03 -8.43
N LYS A 166 -1.85 18.14 -8.88
CA LYS A 166 -1.75 18.47 -10.31
C LYS A 166 -0.92 17.43 -11.09
N GLU A 167 0.20 16.99 -10.52
CA GLU A 167 1.02 15.89 -11.08
C GLU A 167 0.18 14.62 -11.24
N LEU A 168 -0.46 14.17 -10.15
CA LEU A 168 -1.24 12.94 -10.12
C LEU A 168 -2.49 12.99 -11.01
N GLU A 169 -3.12 14.16 -11.16
CA GLU A 169 -4.22 14.35 -12.13
C GLU A 169 -3.75 14.13 -13.57
N GLY A 170 -2.51 14.46 -13.90
CA GLY A 170 -1.91 14.13 -15.20
C GLY A 170 -1.89 12.63 -15.50
N VAL A 171 -1.71 11.80 -14.45
CA VAL A 171 -1.66 10.33 -14.54
C VAL A 171 -3.06 9.71 -14.48
N PHE A 172 -3.82 10.03 -13.43
CA PHE A 172 -5.07 9.35 -13.09
C PHE A 172 -6.31 9.91 -13.78
N LYS A 173 -6.29 11.17 -14.21
CA LYS A 173 -7.31 11.85 -15.04
C LYS A 173 -8.74 11.68 -14.49
N LEU A 174 -8.97 12.09 -13.24
CA LEU A 174 -10.32 12.14 -12.67
C LEU A 174 -11.12 13.35 -13.19
N GLY A 175 -10.42 14.43 -13.61
CA GLY A 175 -11.03 15.66 -14.12
C GLY A 175 -12.00 16.26 -13.11
N ASP A 176 -13.12 16.80 -13.61
CA ASP A 176 -14.15 17.44 -12.76
C ASP A 176 -14.74 16.50 -11.69
N SER A 177 -14.57 15.20 -11.86
CA SER A 177 -15.06 14.21 -10.89
C SER A 177 -14.35 14.32 -9.55
N ILE A 178 -13.13 14.87 -9.50
CA ILE A 178 -12.39 15.09 -8.24
C ILE A 178 -13.19 15.96 -7.26
N ASN A 179 -14.07 16.82 -7.76
CA ASN A 179 -14.93 17.70 -6.96
C ASN A 179 -16.30 17.07 -6.60
N LYS A 180 -16.59 15.86 -7.11
CA LYS A 180 -17.83 15.12 -6.81
C LYS A 180 -17.63 14.18 -5.63
N LEU A 181 -18.75 13.80 -4.97
CA LEU A 181 -18.72 12.83 -3.87
C LEU A 181 -18.19 11.47 -4.34
N ILE A 182 -17.29 10.88 -3.56
CA ILE A 182 -16.69 9.55 -3.82
C ILE A 182 -17.77 8.43 -3.81
N SER A 183 -18.90 8.66 -3.13
CA SER A 183 -20.04 7.71 -3.17
C SER A 183 -20.54 7.44 -4.59
N GLY A 184 -20.43 8.42 -5.49
CA GLY A 184 -20.82 8.31 -6.90
C GLY A 184 -19.71 7.80 -7.84
N TYR A 185 -18.53 7.47 -7.32
CA TYR A 185 -17.43 7.00 -8.16
C TYR A 185 -17.63 5.55 -8.58
N SER A 186 -17.24 5.24 -9.84
CA SER A 186 -17.08 3.86 -10.30
C SER A 186 -15.94 3.16 -9.52
N HIS A 187 -15.83 1.84 -9.66
CA HIS A 187 -14.74 1.07 -9.04
C HIS A 187 -13.36 1.60 -9.47
N GLY A 188 -13.14 1.81 -10.78
CA GLY A 188 -11.88 2.36 -11.28
C GLY A 188 -11.61 3.79 -10.80
N MET A 189 -12.61 4.65 -10.65
CA MET A 189 -12.43 5.98 -10.06
C MET A 189 -12.08 5.92 -8.58
N LYS A 190 -12.64 4.97 -7.82
CA LYS A 190 -12.26 4.73 -6.43
C LYS A 190 -10.81 4.25 -6.33
N GLN A 191 -10.39 3.37 -7.23
CA GLN A 191 -9.00 2.93 -7.33
C GLN A 191 -8.06 4.11 -7.58
N LYS A 192 -8.37 4.95 -8.58
CA LYS A 192 -7.59 6.15 -8.91
C LYS A 192 -7.43 7.08 -7.71
N ILE A 193 -8.51 7.46 -7.04
CA ILE A 193 -8.44 8.38 -5.90
C ILE A 193 -7.71 7.77 -4.69
N CYS A 194 -7.80 6.45 -4.46
CA CYS A 194 -7.00 5.76 -3.44
C CYS A 194 -5.51 5.84 -3.73
N MET A 195 -5.11 5.59 -4.98
CA MET A 195 -3.72 5.72 -5.42
C MET A 195 -3.21 7.15 -5.26
N MET A 196 -3.97 8.16 -5.71
CA MET A 196 -3.60 9.57 -5.54
C MET A 196 -3.41 9.91 -4.05
N GLY A 197 -4.35 9.53 -3.19
CA GLY A 197 -4.26 9.78 -1.74
C GLY A 197 -3.06 9.07 -1.09
N SER A 198 -2.70 7.88 -1.58
CA SER A 198 -1.55 7.13 -1.08
C SER A 198 -0.20 7.74 -1.47
N LEU A 199 -0.16 8.50 -2.56
CA LEU A 199 1.05 9.14 -3.09
C LEU A 199 1.23 10.59 -2.61
N ILE A 200 0.24 11.20 -1.94
CA ILE A 200 0.24 12.62 -1.60
C ILE A 200 1.43 13.05 -0.72
N HIS A 201 1.95 12.15 0.10
CA HIS A 201 3.08 12.37 1.01
C HIS A 201 4.38 11.75 0.51
N GLU A 202 4.41 11.23 -0.72
CA GLU A 202 5.59 10.65 -1.38
C GLU A 202 6.29 9.57 -0.55
N PRO A 203 5.60 8.48 -0.18
CA PRO A 203 6.14 7.45 0.68
C PRO A 203 7.42 6.83 0.11
N ARG A 204 8.37 6.44 0.97
CA ARG A 204 9.58 5.71 0.56
C ARG A 204 9.23 4.33 -0.01
N LEU A 205 8.16 3.71 0.53
CA LEU A 205 7.64 2.41 0.10
C LEU A 205 6.16 2.51 -0.26
N TRP A 206 5.81 2.24 -1.52
CA TRP A 206 4.44 2.20 -1.99
C TRP A 206 3.97 0.76 -2.11
N LEU A 207 3.01 0.38 -1.25
CA LEU A 207 2.44 -0.97 -1.18
C LEU A 207 1.09 -0.99 -1.89
N LEU A 208 0.87 -2.00 -2.75
CA LEU A 208 -0.34 -2.09 -3.56
C LEU A 208 -0.85 -3.54 -3.60
N ASP A 209 -2.13 -3.73 -3.30
CA ASP A 209 -2.79 -5.03 -3.44
C ASP A 209 -3.66 -5.01 -4.71
N GLU A 210 -3.26 -5.79 -5.72
CA GLU A 210 -3.92 -5.91 -7.04
C GLU A 210 -4.21 -4.55 -7.72
N PRO A 211 -3.20 -3.66 -7.92
CA PRO A 211 -3.41 -2.26 -8.29
C PRO A 211 -4.05 -2.02 -9.65
N MET A 212 -3.97 -2.98 -10.57
CA MET A 212 -4.47 -2.83 -11.94
C MET A 212 -5.93 -3.25 -12.10
N LEU A 213 -6.51 -3.87 -11.06
CA LEU A 213 -7.88 -4.37 -11.11
C LEU A 213 -8.89 -3.23 -11.28
N GLY A 214 -9.76 -3.33 -12.28
CA GLY A 214 -10.83 -2.35 -12.53
C GLY A 214 -10.37 -1.05 -13.21
N LEU A 215 -9.09 -0.93 -13.58
CA LEU A 215 -8.59 0.17 -14.41
C LEU A 215 -8.72 -0.16 -15.89
N ASP A 216 -9.06 0.86 -16.69
CA ASP A 216 -9.02 0.75 -18.15
C ASP A 216 -7.56 0.65 -18.65
N PRO A 217 -7.30 0.07 -19.86
CA PRO A 217 -5.96 -0.15 -20.37
C PRO A 217 -5.09 1.12 -20.48
N ARG A 218 -5.69 2.27 -20.78
CA ARG A 218 -4.96 3.54 -20.87
C ARG A 218 -4.48 3.97 -19.49
N THR A 219 -5.34 3.87 -18.50
CA THR A 219 -4.98 4.17 -17.10
C THR A 219 -3.93 3.18 -16.58
N GLN A 220 -4.06 1.87 -16.87
CA GLN A 220 -3.05 0.88 -16.48
C GLN A 220 -1.67 1.25 -17.04
N ASN A 221 -1.57 1.59 -18.32
CA ASN A 221 -0.32 2.01 -18.93
C ASN A 221 0.25 3.31 -18.28
N ALA A 222 -0.60 4.28 -17.99
CA ALA A 222 -0.18 5.50 -17.29
C ALA A 222 0.36 5.20 -15.87
N VAL A 223 -0.30 4.31 -15.14
CA VAL A 223 0.15 3.88 -13.80
C VAL A 223 1.48 3.13 -13.89
N ILE A 224 1.66 2.23 -14.87
CA ILE A 224 2.92 1.50 -15.08
C ILE A 224 4.07 2.48 -15.35
N ASN A 225 3.86 3.46 -16.23
CA ASN A 225 4.88 4.48 -16.52
C ASN A 225 5.21 5.29 -15.26
N TYR A 226 4.18 5.73 -14.52
CA TYR A 226 4.37 6.44 -13.26
C TYR A 226 5.14 5.61 -12.22
N MET A 227 4.85 4.31 -12.09
CA MET A 227 5.60 3.42 -11.21
C MET A 227 7.08 3.38 -11.56
N ARG A 228 7.43 3.32 -12.85
CA ARG A 228 8.81 3.36 -13.33
C ARG A 228 9.50 4.70 -13.02
N GLU A 229 8.82 5.81 -13.25
CA GLU A 229 9.33 7.15 -12.91
C GLU A 229 9.51 7.32 -11.40
N TYR A 230 8.55 6.82 -10.61
CA TYR A 230 8.56 6.92 -9.16
C TYR A 230 9.78 6.23 -8.53
N VAL A 231 10.15 5.05 -9.00
CA VAL A 231 11.31 4.33 -8.46
C VAL A 231 12.65 4.96 -8.88
N GLN A 232 12.70 5.68 -10.01
CA GLN A 232 13.89 6.45 -10.42
C GLN A 232 14.22 7.57 -9.43
N THR A 233 13.26 8.01 -8.61
CA THR A 233 13.50 8.97 -7.52
C THR A 233 14.05 8.33 -6.23
N GLY A 234 14.47 7.06 -6.28
CA GLY A 234 14.95 6.29 -5.12
C GLY A 234 13.84 5.70 -4.25
N LYS A 235 12.57 5.82 -4.67
CA LYS A 235 11.42 5.20 -3.99
C LYS A 235 11.31 3.73 -4.38
N THR A 236 10.54 2.97 -3.60
CA THR A 236 10.37 1.52 -3.80
C THR A 236 8.90 1.18 -3.90
N ILE A 237 8.57 0.22 -4.76
CA ILE A 237 7.20 -0.26 -4.92
C ILE A 237 7.18 -1.77 -4.67
N LEU A 238 6.21 -2.21 -3.85
CA LEU A 238 5.87 -3.62 -3.70
C LEU A 238 4.38 -3.79 -3.99
N PHE A 239 4.05 -4.62 -4.98
CA PHE A 239 2.65 -4.88 -5.29
C PHE A 239 2.36 -6.37 -5.47
N SER A 240 1.13 -6.77 -5.16
CA SER A 240 0.63 -8.11 -5.49
C SER A 240 -0.04 -8.10 -6.85
N SER A 241 0.10 -9.20 -7.58
CA SER A 241 -0.66 -9.46 -8.80
C SER A 241 -0.82 -10.95 -9.03
N HIS A 242 -1.88 -11.31 -9.76
CA HIS A 242 -2.05 -12.61 -10.39
C HIS A 242 -1.89 -12.52 -11.92
N ASN A 243 -1.63 -11.32 -12.46
CA ASN A 243 -1.45 -11.07 -13.89
C ASN A 243 0.04 -11.01 -14.23
N LEU A 244 0.51 -12.01 -14.97
CA LEU A 244 1.89 -12.17 -15.40
C LEU A 244 2.35 -11.04 -16.31
N ASP A 245 1.53 -10.61 -17.28
CA ASP A 245 1.88 -9.57 -18.24
C ASP A 245 2.22 -8.25 -17.56
N VAL A 246 1.48 -7.90 -16.50
CA VAL A 246 1.75 -6.70 -15.70
C VAL A 246 3.07 -6.83 -14.97
N VAL A 247 3.28 -7.97 -14.33
CA VAL A 247 4.49 -8.25 -13.53
C VAL A 247 5.74 -8.21 -14.42
N GLU A 248 5.71 -8.87 -15.57
CA GLU A 248 6.81 -8.90 -16.54
C GLU A 248 7.17 -7.50 -17.05
N ARG A 249 6.15 -6.68 -17.31
CA ARG A 249 6.34 -5.34 -17.86
C ARG A 249 6.88 -4.32 -16.86
N VAL A 250 6.65 -4.51 -15.55
CA VAL A 250 6.91 -3.45 -14.58
C VAL A 250 7.92 -3.83 -13.49
N CYS A 251 8.06 -5.12 -13.15
CA CYS A 251 8.92 -5.54 -12.05
C CYS A 251 10.39 -5.62 -12.43
N ASP A 252 11.26 -5.24 -11.52
CA ASP A 252 12.70 -5.54 -11.55
C ASP A 252 12.97 -6.89 -10.88
N ARG A 253 12.09 -7.29 -9.94
CA ARG A 253 12.16 -8.55 -9.22
C ARG A 253 10.76 -9.07 -8.91
N VAL A 254 10.61 -10.40 -8.98
CA VAL A 254 9.34 -11.09 -8.73
C VAL A 254 9.52 -12.12 -7.63
N ILE A 255 8.65 -12.08 -6.65
CA ILE A 255 8.55 -13.03 -5.54
C ILE A 255 7.34 -13.92 -5.79
N ILE A 256 7.56 -15.22 -5.96
CA ILE A 256 6.50 -16.20 -6.18
C ILE A 256 6.07 -16.79 -4.84
N ILE A 257 4.78 -16.66 -4.52
CA ILE A 257 4.17 -17.24 -3.33
C ILE A 257 3.12 -18.28 -3.75
N ALA A 258 3.24 -19.49 -3.22
CA ALA A 258 2.24 -20.54 -3.37
C ALA A 258 2.04 -21.27 -2.04
N ALA A 259 0.79 -21.60 -1.70
CA ALA A 259 0.41 -22.27 -0.45
C ALA A 259 1.00 -21.61 0.82
N GLY A 260 1.06 -20.28 0.83
CA GLY A 260 1.59 -19.49 1.96
C GLY A 260 3.13 -19.45 2.06
N GLU A 261 3.87 -20.06 1.15
CA GLU A 261 5.33 -20.13 1.16
C GLU A 261 5.95 -19.37 0.00
N LEU A 262 7.15 -18.80 0.22
CA LEU A 262 7.96 -18.24 -0.84
C LEU A 262 8.60 -19.41 -1.63
N LYS A 263 8.28 -19.52 -2.91
CA LYS A 263 8.79 -20.59 -3.76
C LYS A 263 10.01 -20.18 -4.57
N LYS A 264 10.03 -18.96 -5.10
CA LYS A 264 11.13 -18.49 -5.95
C LYS A 264 11.20 -16.97 -5.92
N ILE A 265 12.40 -16.43 -6.10
CA ILE A 265 12.64 -15.02 -6.41
C ILE A 265 13.32 -14.97 -7.79
N ILE A 266 12.77 -14.16 -8.69
CA ILE A 266 13.27 -13.98 -10.07
C ILE A 266 13.70 -12.53 -10.23
N VAL A 267 14.86 -12.29 -10.82
CA VAL A 267 15.33 -10.95 -11.22
C VAL A 267 15.05 -10.80 -12.71
N THR A 268 14.11 -9.91 -13.06
CA THR A 268 13.73 -9.70 -14.47
C THR A 268 14.90 -9.13 -15.27
N GLY A 269 15.04 -9.60 -16.51
CA GLY A 269 16.17 -9.21 -17.37
C GLY A 269 17.49 -9.99 -17.14
N LYS A 270 17.61 -10.74 -16.01
CA LYS A 270 18.75 -11.67 -15.78
C LYS A 270 18.32 -13.12 -15.89
N ASP A 271 17.17 -13.45 -15.32
CA ASP A 271 16.59 -14.78 -15.37
C ASP A 271 15.58 -14.86 -16.52
N LYS A 272 15.50 -16.04 -17.18
CA LYS A 272 14.43 -16.29 -18.13
C LYS A 272 13.10 -16.27 -17.39
N PHE A 273 12.29 -15.26 -17.67
CA PHE A 273 10.93 -15.18 -17.16
C PHE A 273 10.04 -15.96 -18.13
N ASP A 274 9.83 -17.25 -17.85
CA ASP A 274 8.91 -18.08 -18.59
C ASP A 274 7.57 -18.09 -17.86
N GLY A 275 6.63 -17.27 -18.34
CA GLY A 275 5.32 -17.14 -17.74
C GLY A 275 4.53 -18.46 -17.75
N ASP A 276 4.68 -19.26 -18.81
CA ASP A 276 3.97 -20.52 -18.95
C ASP A 276 4.51 -21.58 -17.97
N GLU A 277 5.85 -21.69 -17.83
CA GLU A 277 6.47 -22.56 -16.80
C GLU A 277 6.01 -22.16 -15.39
N LEU A 278 5.90 -20.88 -15.12
CA LEU A 278 5.48 -20.38 -13.81
C LEU A 278 4.00 -20.65 -13.53
N ILE A 279 3.14 -20.57 -14.55
CA ILE A 279 1.73 -20.91 -14.43
C ILE A 279 1.61 -22.41 -14.14
N GLU A 280 2.23 -23.26 -14.94
CA GLU A 280 2.16 -24.71 -14.77
C GLU A 280 2.68 -25.17 -13.42
N LYS A 281 3.81 -24.60 -12.96
CA LYS A 281 4.47 -25.02 -11.74
C LYS A 281 3.88 -24.48 -10.45
N TYR A 282 3.25 -23.26 -10.47
CA TYR A 282 2.85 -22.57 -9.26
C TYR A 282 1.39 -22.11 -9.24
N TYR A 283 0.66 -22.20 -10.37
CA TYR A 283 -0.75 -21.80 -10.47
C TYR A 283 -1.70 -23.00 -10.65
N ASP A 284 -1.25 -24.06 -11.28
CA ASP A 284 -2.05 -25.30 -11.45
C ASP A 284 -1.98 -26.18 -10.18
N THR A 285 -2.39 -25.60 -9.04
CA THR A 285 -2.61 -26.39 -7.80
C THR A 285 -3.84 -27.30 -7.87
N ASN A 286 -4.56 -27.35 -9.00
CA ASN A 286 -5.73 -28.21 -9.20
C ASN A 286 -5.38 -29.58 -9.83
N LYS A 287 -4.10 -29.94 -9.94
CA LYS A 287 -3.71 -31.25 -10.53
C LYS A 287 -3.15 -32.27 -9.53
N GLU A 288 -3.17 -31.96 -8.22
CA GLU A 288 -2.85 -32.94 -7.19
C GLU A 288 -4.00 -33.00 -6.18
N ASP A 289 -5.04 -33.78 -6.55
CA ASP A 289 -5.88 -34.60 -5.67
C ASP A 289 -6.54 -35.71 -6.49
#